data_306a12811c46dcc156024fe29e35c7d4
#
_entry.id   306a12811c46dcc156024fe29e35c7d4
#
_cell.length_a   1.000
_cell.length_b   1.000
_cell.length_c   1.000
_cell.angle_alpha   90.00
_cell.angle_beta   90.00
_cell.angle_gamma   90.00
#
_symmetry.space_group_name_H-M   'P 1'
#
loop_
_entity.id
_entity.type
_entity.pdbx_description
1 polymer ?
#
loop_
_entity_poly.entity_id
_entity_poly.type
_entity_poly.pdbx_seq_one_letter_code
_entity_poly.pdbx_strand_id
1 'polypeptide(L)'
;MNIRDIANLAGVSASTVSKVMNGKDKDISEETRKKVLEVIEREHYVPYFKFLDKAGMKNRLVGLILQKNNQEKERYIAVAERIARENNYGLVIGYSEDENDTKILCQDMILKKVSGILTEDFVNIADKREKGVIVNYNDTSGLNELNETIFYYKISEAVELAVENFVQEGHQKIACIVNKSQIGLLKDYKLAMQNKNMQINPAWMYIYEEIEEFGISQFIGESETAIICGTPEIACRVAGILEKRKTNIPEELSIIAIGEGKELQYVSGGITAIDFPIEEMVSEGTKCLFEMDKTGQKTDTVRMCSPQIIHRNSVAPPLREKQGEKIIVVGSMNIDVTIEADKIPGEGENQMASKVYVFPGGKGANQAVGVGKLGGQVYMIGCLGNDIDGKRIYTNLIENHVHMEGVRFDSVLPSGKAYIHVDKRGESAITVYAGANTNLSIKHLKKYEYIFEKAKYCLISTEIPESIIEYTVGYCEENEIKIILKPTSKVKDEILNKIDYFVPNKKELFTLVPEGTTIEEKAEILRNKGIQNVIVTLGEEGNRI
;
A
#
# COMPACT_ATOMS: atom_id res chain seq x y z
N MET A 1 -5.82 41.03 -26.40
CA MET A 1 -7.25 41.24 -26.80
C MET A 1 -7.68 40.05 -27.66
N ASN A 2 -8.83 39.49 -27.41
CA ASN A 2 -9.34 38.28 -28.12
C ASN A 2 -10.51 38.66 -29.05
N ILE A 3 -10.99 37.72 -29.86
CA ILE A 3 -12.07 37.98 -30.84
C ILE A 3 -13.39 38.44 -30.18
N ARG A 4 -13.66 38.05 -28.92
CA ARG A 4 -14.84 38.49 -28.15
C ARG A 4 -14.73 39.95 -27.73
N ASP A 5 -13.52 40.40 -27.43
CA ASP A 5 -13.27 41.80 -27.07
C ASP A 5 -13.53 42.70 -28.27
N ILE A 6 -13.06 42.28 -29.46
CA ILE A 6 -13.33 42.99 -30.74
C ILE A 6 -14.84 42.96 -31.06
N ALA A 7 -15.49 41.84 -30.85
CA ALA A 7 -16.93 41.70 -31.07
C ALA A 7 -17.73 42.68 -30.17
N ASN A 8 -17.37 42.75 -28.89
CA ASN A 8 -17.98 43.71 -27.94
C ASN A 8 -17.76 45.16 -28.34
N LEU A 9 -16.53 45.53 -28.75
CA LEU A 9 -16.20 46.89 -29.19
C LEU A 9 -16.89 47.28 -30.51
N ALA A 10 -17.08 46.32 -31.41
CA ALA A 10 -17.81 46.53 -32.66
C ALA A 10 -19.34 46.44 -32.52
N GLY A 11 -19.84 45.93 -31.36
CA GLY A 11 -21.25 45.73 -31.11
C GLY A 11 -21.86 44.63 -31.98
N VAL A 12 -21.11 43.55 -32.27
CA VAL A 12 -21.52 42.42 -33.11
C VAL A 12 -21.19 41.10 -32.43
N SER A 13 -21.64 39.97 -33.01
CA SER A 13 -21.25 38.66 -32.51
C SER A 13 -19.80 38.30 -32.87
N ALA A 14 -19.15 37.45 -32.07
CA ALA A 14 -17.83 36.90 -32.38
C ALA A 14 -17.82 36.16 -33.74
N SER A 15 -18.95 35.54 -34.10
CA SER A 15 -19.15 34.89 -35.39
C SER A 15 -19.13 35.91 -36.56
N THR A 16 -19.72 37.07 -36.36
CA THR A 16 -19.70 38.18 -37.35
C THR A 16 -18.29 38.70 -37.56
N VAL A 17 -17.53 38.92 -36.48
CA VAL A 17 -16.12 39.29 -36.58
C VAL A 17 -15.33 38.24 -37.30
N SER A 18 -15.51 36.97 -36.99
CA SER A 18 -14.83 35.84 -37.66
C SER A 18 -15.15 35.77 -39.15
N LYS A 19 -16.42 35.98 -39.54
CA LYS A 19 -16.82 35.99 -40.97
C LYS A 19 -16.17 37.15 -41.75
N VAL A 20 -16.18 38.35 -41.20
CA VAL A 20 -15.51 39.53 -41.78
C VAL A 20 -14.03 39.28 -41.95
N MET A 21 -13.38 38.78 -40.92
CA MET A 21 -11.95 38.48 -40.96
C MET A 21 -11.54 37.40 -41.95
N ASN A 22 -12.39 36.39 -42.19
CA ASN A 22 -12.14 35.31 -43.10
C ASN A 22 -12.67 35.53 -44.52
N GLY A 23 -13.21 36.72 -44.83
CA GLY A 23 -13.78 37.02 -46.15
C GLY A 23 -15.05 36.24 -46.49
N LYS A 24 -15.72 35.65 -45.49
CA LYS A 24 -16.99 34.91 -45.61
C LYS A 24 -18.18 35.81 -45.20
N ASP A 25 -18.15 37.06 -45.64
CA ASP A 25 -18.98 38.15 -45.14
C ASP A 25 -20.06 38.60 -46.14
N LYS A 26 -20.37 37.78 -47.18
CA LYS A 26 -21.39 38.06 -48.19
C LYS A 26 -22.77 38.39 -47.63
N ASP A 27 -23.09 37.86 -46.46
CA ASP A 27 -24.37 38.04 -45.76
C ASP A 27 -24.32 39.15 -44.71
N ILE A 28 -23.21 39.92 -44.61
CA ILE A 28 -23.01 41.01 -43.63
C ILE A 28 -23.11 42.34 -44.34
N SER A 29 -23.87 43.28 -43.74
CA SER A 29 -24.02 44.61 -44.34
C SER A 29 -22.67 45.32 -44.39
N GLU A 30 -22.51 46.17 -45.43
CA GLU A 30 -21.25 46.87 -45.68
C GLU A 30 -20.90 47.83 -44.49
N GLU A 31 -21.91 48.40 -43.85
CA GLU A 31 -21.77 49.23 -42.68
C GLU A 31 -21.21 48.41 -41.46
N THR A 32 -21.76 47.22 -41.23
CA THR A 32 -21.28 46.33 -40.16
C THR A 32 -19.86 45.83 -40.46
N ARG A 33 -19.57 45.53 -41.73
CA ARG A 33 -18.24 45.12 -42.16
C ARG A 33 -17.20 46.22 -41.90
N LYS A 34 -17.52 47.47 -42.32
CA LYS A 34 -16.65 48.63 -42.13
C LYS A 34 -16.37 48.89 -40.66
N LYS A 35 -17.41 48.82 -39.82
CA LYS A 35 -17.30 49.01 -38.36
C LYS A 35 -16.40 47.95 -37.71
N VAL A 36 -16.52 46.70 -38.12
CA VAL A 36 -15.64 45.63 -37.58
C VAL A 36 -14.20 45.84 -38.01
N LEU A 37 -13.96 46.21 -39.29
CA LEU A 37 -12.60 46.49 -39.79
C LEU A 37 -11.96 47.70 -39.12
N GLU A 38 -12.70 48.79 -38.86
CA GLU A 38 -12.24 49.97 -38.15
C GLU A 38 -11.82 49.65 -36.69
N VAL A 39 -12.60 48.82 -36.02
CA VAL A 39 -12.24 48.36 -34.65
C VAL A 39 -11.01 47.47 -34.67
N ILE A 40 -10.88 46.56 -35.63
CA ILE A 40 -9.72 45.69 -35.79
C ILE A 40 -8.45 46.52 -36.05
N GLU A 41 -8.55 47.56 -36.89
CA GLU A 41 -7.43 48.44 -37.25
C GLU A 41 -7.03 49.35 -36.07
N ARG A 42 -8.01 49.95 -35.41
CA ARG A 42 -7.80 50.83 -34.24
C ARG A 42 -7.14 50.09 -33.07
N GLU A 43 -7.60 48.85 -32.79
CA GLU A 43 -7.08 48.06 -31.68
C GLU A 43 -5.87 47.20 -32.08
N HIS A 44 -5.36 47.37 -33.31
CA HIS A 44 -4.24 46.60 -33.87
C HIS A 44 -4.43 45.09 -33.71
N TYR A 45 -5.70 44.61 -33.78
CA TYR A 45 -6.02 43.21 -33.60
C TYR A 45 -5.66 42.43 -34.84
N VAL A 46 -4.58 41.64 -34.74
CA VAL A 46 -4.20 40.67 -35.78
C VAL A 46 -4.40 39.28 -35.18
N PRO A 47 -5.26 38.43 -35.76
CA PRO A 47 -5.31 37.04 -35.34
C PRO A 47 -3.93 36.44 -35.54
N TYR A 48 -3.45 35.76 -34.52
CA TYR A 48 -2.13 35.11 -34.52
C TYR A 48 -1.88 34.31 -35.81
N PHE A 49 -2.89 33.62 -36.32
CA PHE A 49 -2.82 32.81 -37.54
C PHE A 49 -2.67 33.64 -38.85
N LYS A 50 -3.32 34.81 -38.96
CA LYS A 50 -3.13 35.71 -40.12
C LYS A 50 -1.78 36.40 -40.13
N PHE A 51 -1.20 36.62 -38.98
CA PHE A 51 0.15 37.14 -38.87
C PHE A 51 1.18 36.17 -39.43
N LEU A 52 1.05 34.89 -39.08
CA LEU A 52 1.93 33.82 -39.58
C LEU A 52 1.77 33.55 -41.08
N ASP A 53 0.54 33.54 -41.59
CA ASP A 53 0.28 33.40 -43.04
C ASP A 53 0.84 34.56 -43.87
N LYS A 54 0.72 35.80 -43.36
CA LYS A 54 1.29 37.02 -44.01
C LYS A 54 2.82 37.04 -43.95
N ALA A 55 3.42 36.49 -42.92
CA ALA A 55 4.87 36.43 -42.76
C ALA A 55 5.52 35.27 -43.53
N GLY A 56 4.72 34.41 -44.20
CA GLY A 56 5.22 33.17 -44.86
C GLY A 56 5.81 32.17 -43.84
N MET A 57 5.52 32.34 -42.56
CA MET A 57 6.00 31.50 -41.49
C MET A 57 5.02 30.33 -41.31
N LYS A 58 5.53 29.10 -41.33
CA LYS A 58 4.77 27.93 -40.91
C LYS A 58 4.43 28.07 -39.43
N ASN A 59 3.21 27.65 -39.02
CA ASN A 59 2.86 27.49 -37.60
C ASN A 59 3.75 26.39 -37.00
N ARG A 60 4.75 26.80 -36.24
CA ARG A 60 5.64 25.87 -35.53
C ARG A 60 5.06 25.59 -34.15
N LEU A 61 3.90 24.93 -34.12
CA LEU A 61 3.22 24.50 -32.91
C LEU A 61 3.08 22.99 -32.90
N VAL A 62 3.32 22.37 -31.76
CA VAL A 62 3.06 20.94 -31.49
C VAL A 62 1.97 20.84 -30.44
N GLY A 63 1.02 19.96 -30.66
CA GLY A 63 0.01 19.60 -29.68
C GLY A 63 0.51 18.48 -28.75
N LEU A 64 0.19 18.58 -27.48
CA LEU A 64 0.38 17.53 -26.48
C LEU A 64 -0.95 17.32 -25.76
N ILE A 65 -1.54 16.12 -25.89
CA ILE A 65 -2.78 15.76 -25.21
C ILE A 65 -2.45 14.66 -24.20
N LEU A 66 -2.70 14.94 -22.94
CA LEU A 66 -2.45 14.05 -21.82
C LEU A 66 -3.77 13.72 -21.11
N GLN A 67 -3.86 12.53 -20.55
CA GLN A 67 -4.97 12.20 -19.66
C GLN A 67 -4.92 13.03 -18.38
N LYS A 68 -6.07 13.51 -17.92
CA LYS A 68 -6.21 14.37 -16.74
C LYS A 68 -5.70 13.69 -15.46
N ASN A 69 -5.82 12.36 -15.39
CA ASN A 69 -5.38 11.52 -14.29
C ASN A 69 -3.93 11.03 -14.42
N ASN A 70 -3.20 11.41 -15.49
CA ASN A 70 -1.79 11.04 -15.64
C ASN A 70 -0.96 11.68 -14.51
N GLN A 71 -0.35 10.86 -13.67
CA GLN A 71 0.49 11.30 -12.54
C GLN A 71 1.83 11.88 -12.99
N GLU A 72 2.33 11.48 -14.16
CA GLU A 72 3.61 11.90 -14.73
C GLU A 72 3.50 13.09 -15.70
N LYS A 73 2.32 13.71 -15.81
CA LYS A 73 2.02 14.78 -16.80
C LYS A 73 3.04 15.92 -16.81
N GLU A 74 3.57 16.30 -15.66
CA GLU A 74 4.57 17.39 -15.57
C GLU A 74 5.88 17.00 -16.28
N ARG A 75 6.28 15.72 -16.21
CA ARG A 75 7.46 15.21 -16.92
C ARG A 75 7.24 15.20 -18.42
N TYR A 76 6.06 14.73 -18.89
CA TYR A 76 5.70 14.76 -20.32
C TYR A 76 5.77 16.19 -20.86
N ILE A 77 5.19 17.17 -20.13
CA ILE A 77 5.19 18.57 -20.52
C ILE A 77 6.62 19.13 -20.57
N ALA A 78 7.42 18.89 -19.54
CA ALA A 78 8.77 19.40 -19.44
C ALA A 78 9.67 18.91 -20.60
N VAL A 79 9.56 17.62 -20.94
CA VAL A 79 10.33 17.02 -22.05
C VAL A 79 9.85 17.58 -23.39
N ALA A 80 8.53 17.57 -23.64
CA ALA A 80 7.96 18.06 -24.91
C ALA A 80 8.28 19.55 -25.10
N GLU A 81 8.16 20.40 -24.05
CA GLU A 81 8.49 21.82 -24.10
C GLU A 81 9.96 22.05 -24.41
N ARG A 82 10.86 21.34 -23.74
CA ARG A 82 12.30 21.46 -23.99
C ARG A 82 12.65 21.13 -25.44
N ILE A 83 12.19 19.98 -25.95
CA ILE A 83 12.48 19.54 -27.32
C ILE A 83 11.82 20.47 -28.36
N ALA A 84 10.60 20.94 -28.09
CA ALA A 84 9.93 21.89 -28.97
C ALA A 84 10.71 23.23 -29.04
N ARG A 85 11.12 23.77 -27.90
CA ARG A 85 11.89 25.01 -27.80
C ARG A 85 13.24 24.92 -28.53
N GLU A 86 13.98 23.82 -28.35
CA GLU A 86 15.26 23.57 -29.03
C GLU A 86 15.12 23.56 -30.54
N ASN A 87 13.94 23.20 -31.07
CA ASN A 87 13.64 23.15 -32.50
C ASN A 87 12.83 24.36 -33.00
N ASN A 88 12.65 25.40 -32.19
CA ASN A 88 11.86 26.60 -32.47
C ASN A 88 10.37 26.32 -32.73
N TYR A 89 9.79 25.37 -31.98
CA TYR A 89 8.35 25.11 -31.94
C TYR A 89 7.78 25.58 -30.59
N GLY A 90 6.50 25.98 -30.60
CA GLY A 90 5.70 26.20 -29.41
C GLY A 90 4.89 24.95 -29.06
N LEU A 91 4.52 24.80 -27.79
CA LEU A 91 3.72 23.69 -27.30
C LEU A 91 2.30 24.16 -26.97
N VAL A 92 1.29 23.39 -27.40
CA VAL A 92 -0.13 23.58 -27.05
C VAL A 92 -0.56 22.34 -26.27
N ILE A 93 -1.01 22.52 -25.03
CA ILE A 93 -1.35 21.42 -24.12
C ILE A 93 -2.86 21.30 -24.01
N GLY A 94 -3.39 20.08 -24.06
CA GLY A 94 -4.77 19.72 -23.76
C GLY A 94 -4.80 18.59 -22.73
N TYR A 95 -5.86 18.58 -21.90
CA TYR A 95 -6.11 17.50 -20.94
C TYR A 95 -7.43 16.83 -21.29
N SER A 96 -7.42 15.51 -21.49
CA SER A 96 -8.59 14.70 -21.80
C SER A 96 -9.07 13.91 -20.59
N GLU A 97 -10.38 13.70 -20.51
CA GLU A 97 -10.99 12.83 -19.50
C GLU A 97 -11.27 11.42 -20.06
N ASP A 98 -11.52 11.35 -21.37
CA ASP A 98 -11.79 10.09 -22.10
C ASP A 98 -11.43 10.20 -23.58
N GLU A 99 -11.61 9.10 -24.32
CA GLU A 99 -11.29 9.02 -25.75
C GLU A 99 -12.09 10.02 -26.61
N ASN A 100 -13.34 10.35 -26.23
CA ASN A 100 -14.14 11.32 -26.98
C ASN A 100 -13.62 12.73 -26.77
N ASP A 101 -13.22 13.07 -25.55
CA ASP A 101 -12.61 14.36 -25.24
C ASP A 101 -11.27 14.52 -25.96
N THR A 102 -10.46 13.44 -26.01
CA THR A 102 -9.23 13.41 -26.81
C THR A 102 -9.50 13.71 -28.29
N LYS A 103 -10.56 13.13 -28.88
CA LYS A 103 -10.96 13.42 -30.29
C LYS A 103 -11.32 14.89 -30.51
N ILE A 104 -12.06 15.48 -29.57
CA ILE A 104 -12.44 16.91 -29.62
C ILE A 104 -11.20 17.78 -29.54
N LEU A 105 -10.28 17.50 -28.62
CA LEU A 105 -9.02 18.23 -28.46
C LEU A 105 -8.14 18.11 -29.71
N CYS A 106 -8.04 16.91 -30.32
CA CYS A 106 -7.35 16.74 -31.58
C CYS A 106 -7.93 17.64 -32.69
N GLN A 107 -9.26 17.67 -32.83
CA GLN A 107 -9.92 18.53 -33.81
C GLN A 107 -9.66 20.01 -33.56
N ASP A 108 -9.68 20.45 -32.30
CA ASP A 108 -9.37 21.83 -31.94
C ASP A 108 -7.91 22.19 -32.26
N MET A 109 -6.96 21.30 -31.98
CA MET A 109 -5.54 21.47 -32.33
C MET A 109 -5.31 21.51 -33.83
N ILE A 110 -6.02 20.67 -34.60
CA ILE A 110 -6.01 20.69 -36.08
C ILE A 110 -6.51 22.06 -36.59
N LEU A 111 -7.61 22.57 -36.03
CA LEU A 111 -8.12 23.90 -36.39
C LEU A 111 -7.11 25.02 -36.04
N LYS A 112 -6.30 24.84 -35.02
CA LYS A 112 -5.18 25.74 -34.65
C LYS A 112 -3.95 25.54 -35.53
N LYS A 113 -4.00 24.60 -36.51
CA LYS A 113 -2.91 24.30 -37.44
C LYS A 113 -1.61 23.92 -36.74
N VAL A 114 -1.68 23.05 -35.72
CA VAL A 114 -0.46 22.47 -35.15
C VAL A 114 0.26 21.61 -36.18
N SER A 115 1.57 21.52 -36.10
CA SER A 115 2.39 20.73 -37.03
C SER A 115 2.27 19.22 -36.82
N GLY A 116 1.80 18.82 -35.63
CA GLY A 116 1.53 17.44 -35.23
C GLY A 116 1.08 17.36 -33.80
N ILE A 117 0.58 16.21 -33.37
CA ILE A 117 -0.01 15.97 -32.06
C ILE A 117 0.65 14.76 -31.42
N LEU A 118 1.12 14.91 -30.19
CA LEU A 118 1.46 13.82 -29.27
C LEU A 118 0.24 13.53 -28.41
N THR A 119 -0.13 12.27 -28.26
CA THR A 119 -1.27 11.85 -27.41
C THR A 119 -0.99 10.54 -26.70
N GLU A 120 -1.59 10.34 -25.53
CA GLU A 120 -1.53 9.07 -24.80
C GLU A 120 -2.58 8.07 -25.30
N ASP A 121 -3.66 8.54 -25.93
CA ASP A 121 -4.75 7.70 -26.40
C ASP A 121 -4.62 7.41 -27.90
N PHE A 122 -5.07 6.21 -28.28
CA PHE A 122 -5.29 5.91 -29.69
C PHE A 122 -6.51 6.70 -30.18
N VAL A 123 -6.25 7.68 -31.03
CA VAL A 123 -7.30 8.42 -31.73
C VAL A 123 -7.13 8.18 -33.20
N ASN A 124 -8.11 7.52 -33.82
CA ASN A 124 -8.21 7.47 -35.29
C ASN A 124 -8.52 8.89 -35.78
N ILE A 125 -7.46 9.66 -36.03
CA ILE A 125 -7.58 10.99 -36.63
C ILE A 125 -8.09 10.79 -38.02
N ALA A 126 -9.38 11.04 -38.25
CA ALA A 126 -10.09 10.75 -39.48
C ALA A 126 -9.52 11.48 -40.73
N ASP A 127 -8.72 12.51 -40.52
CA ASP A 127 -8.01 13.21 -41.59
C ASP A 127 -6.58 12.62 -41.75
N LYS A 128 -6.41 11.75 -42.76
CA LYS A 128 -5.11 11.11 -43.07
C LYS A 128 -3.96 12.09 -43.36
N ARG A 129 -4.23 13.39 -43.41
CA ARG A 129 -3.23 14.46 -43.62
C ARG A 129 -2.60 14.95 -42.32
N GLU A 130 -3.19 14.61 -41.19
CA GLU A 130 -2.67 15.04 -39.90
C GLU A 130 -1.60 14.07 -39.35
N LYS A 131 -0.63 14.64 -38.67
CA LYS A 131 0.54 13.93 -38.15
C LYS A 131 0.31 13.69 -36.64
N GLY A 132 0.18 12.45 -36.26
CA GLY A 132 0.01 12.03 -34.87
C GLY A 132 1.11 11.05 -34.44
N VAL A 133 1.54 11.16 -33.23
CA VAL A 133 2.40 10.19 -32.54
C VAL A 133 1.75 9.84 -31.22
N ILE A 134 1.61 8.56 -30.95
CA ILE A 134 1.07 8.05 -29.70
C ILE A 134 2.24 7.75 -28.75
N VAL A 135 2.16 8.25 -27.54
CA VAL A 135 3.13 7.99 -26.47
C VAL A 135 2.42 7.39 -25.26
N ASN A 136 3.03 6.36 -24.64
CA ASN A 136 2.46 5.65 -23.50
C ASN A 136 1.15 4.89 -23.77
N TYR A 137 1.08 4.20 -24.90
CA TYR A 137 -0.08 3.37 -25.21
C TYR A 137 -0.10 2.10 -24.34
N ASN A 138 -1.13 1.93 -23.52
CA ASN A 138 -1.23 0.83 -22.56
C ASN A 138 -1.80 -0.48 -23.14
N ASP A 139 -2.54 -0.40 -24.24
CA ASP A 139 -3.08 -1.58 -24.91
C ASP A 139 -2.14 -2.04 -26.03
N THR A 140 -1.42 -3.12 -25.79
CA THR A 140 -0.49 -3.69 -26.75
C THR A 140 -1.14 -4.69 -27.71
N SER A 141 -2.45 -4.94 -27.59
CA SER A 141 -3.19 -5.82 -28.49
C SER A 141 -3.38 -5.15 -29.86
N GLY A 142 -2.90 -5.78 -30.91
CA GLY A 142 -3.08 -5.28 -32.29
C GLY A 142 -2.18 -4.12 -32.73
N LEU A 143 -1.16 -3.74 -31.96
CA LEU A 143 -0.25 -2.64 -32.33
C LEU A 143 0.37 -2.76 -33.72
N ASN A 144 0.67 -3.97 -34.16
CA ASN A 144 1.27 -4.21 -35.48
C ASN A 144 0.31 -3.99 -36.65
N GLU A 145 -0.99 -3.84 -36.42
CA GLU A 145 -2.02 -3.59 -37.43
C GLU A 145 -2.31 -2.08 -37.56
N LEU A 146 -1.75 -1.26 -36.66
CA LEU A 146 -1.95 0.17 -36.66
C LEU A 146 -0.86 0.84 -37.50
N ASN A 147 -1.24 1.47 -38.61
CA ASN A 147 -0.34 2.31 -39.43
C ASN A 147 -0.06 3.65 -38.71
N GLU A 148 0.49 3.59 -37.51
CA GLU A 148 0.73 4.74 -36.66
C GLU A 148 2.14 4.72 -36.06
N THR A 149 2.65 5.87 -35.66
CA THR A 149 3.89 5.97 -34.88
C THR A 149 3.57 5.90 -33.41
N ILE A 150 4.03 4.85 -32.74
CA ILE A 150 3.70 4.53 -31.35
C ILE A 150 4.97 4.29 -30.55
N PHE A 151 5.12 4.99 -29.43
CA PHE A 151 6.11 4.73 -28.40
C PHE A 151 5.38 4.28 -27.13
N TYR A 152 5.77 3.15 -26.57
CA TYR A 152 5.11 2.57 -25.42
C TYR A 152 6.09 1.87 -24.48
N TYR A 153 5.66 1.61 -23.24
CA TYR A 153 6.33 0.72 -22.31
C TYR A 153 5.32 -0.26 -21.71
N LYS A 154 5.82 -1.34 -21.12
CA LYS A 154 4.98 -2.31 -20.40
C LYS A 154 5.18 -2.16 -18.90
N ILE A 155 4.09 -1.96 -18.18
CA ILE A 155 4.11 -1.93 -16.71
C ILE A 155 4.62 -3.26 -16.14
N SER A 156 4.29 -4.39 -16.79
CA SER A 156 4.79 -5.71 -16.42
C SER A 156 6.31 -5.80 -16.39
N GLU A 157 7.03 -5.12 -17.32
CA GLU A 157 8.50 -5.07 -17.30
C GLU A 157 9.04 -4.29 -16.09
N ALA A 158 8.35 -3.21 -15.68
CA ALA A 158 8.72 -2.46 -14.49
C ALA A 158 8.60 -3.32 -13.23
N VAL A 159 7.52 -4.09 -13.12
CA VAL A 159 7.32 -5.02 -11.99
C VAL A 159 8.33 -6.16 -12.02
N GLU A 160 8.60 -6.72 -13.20
CA GLU A 160 9.60 -7.79 -13.36
C GLU A 160 10.98 -7.31 -12.96
N LEU A 161 11.37 -6.10 -13.34
CA LEU A 161 12.64 -5.48 -12.96
C LEU A 161 12.75 -5.26 -11.44
N ALA A 162 11.66 -4.85 -10.78
CA ALA A 162 11.62 -4.70 -9.32
C ALA A 162 11.79 -6.06 -8.60
N VAL A 163 11.03 -7.09 -9.04
CA VAL A 163 11.16 -8.44 -8.49
C VAL A 163 12.57 -8.99 -8.74
N GLU A 164 13.10 -8.83 -9.94
CA GLU A 164 14.45 -9.30 -10.29
C GLU A 164 15.52 -8.66 -9.42
N ASN A 165 15.43 -7.35 -9.17
CA ASN A 165 16.38 -6.66 -8.30
C ASN A 165 16.36 -7.22 -6.88
N PHE A 166 15.17 -7.43 -6.30
CA PHE A 166 15.05 -8.04 -4.98
C PHE A 166 15.58 -9.48 -4.92
N VAL A 167 15.31 -10.28 -5.96
CA VAL A 167 15.83 -11.65 -6.04
C VAL A 167 17.35 -11.68 -6.15
N GLN A 168 17.96 -10.77 -6.90
CA GLN A 168 19.42 -10.63 -7.01
C GLN A 168 20.07 -10.27 -5.66
N GLU A 169 19.39 -9.45 -4.84
CA GLU A 169 19.82 -9.14 -3.47
C GLU A 169 19.55 -10.29 -2.47
N GLY A 170 18.87 -11.35 -2.89
CA GLY A 170 18.60 -12.54 -2.08
C GLY A 170 17.28 -12.54 -1.32
N HIS A 171 16.36 -11.60 -1.60
CA HIS A 171 15.03 -11.61 -1.02
C HIS A 171 14.19 -12.77 -1.54
N GLN A 172 13.49 -13.45 -0.64
CA GLN A 172 12.56 -14.53 -0.96
C GLN A 172 11.11 -14.18 -0.60
N LYS A 173 10.92 -13.24 0.30
CA LYS A 173 9.61 -12.80 0.81
C LYS A 173 9.38 -11.36 0.38
N ILE A 174 8.75 -11.21 -0.78
CA ILE A 174 8.51 -9.91 -1.42
C ILE A 174 7.02 -9.62 -1.36
N ALA A 175 6.63 -8.46 -0.83
CA ALA A 175 5.25 -8.00 -0.82
C ALA A 175 4.97 -6.98 -1.92
N CYS A 176 3.70 -6.75 -2.23
CA CYS A 176 3.27 -5.76 -3.21
C CYS A 176 2.07 -4.96 -2.69
N ILE A 177 2.20 -3.63 -2.65
CA ILE A 177 1.16 -2.70 -2.23
C ILE A 177 0.77 -1.82 -3.41
N VAL A 178 -0.51 -1.80 -3.77
CA VAL A 178 -1.07 -1.03 -4.87
C VAL A 178 -2.33 -0.27 -4.45
N ASN A 179 -2.72 0.75 -5.18
CA ASN A 179 -4.04 1.36 -5.04
C ASN A 179 -5.09 0.67 -5.95
N LYS A 180 -6.37 1.03 -5.80
CA LYS A 180 -7.47 0.46 -6.59
C LYS A 180 -7.30 0.62 -8.10
N SER A 181 -6.75 1.73 -8.55
CA SER A 181 -6.54 1.98 -9.99
C SER A 181 -5.41 1.10 -10.57
N GLN A 182 -4.58 0.51 -9.73
CA GLN A 182 -3.42 -0.28 -10.11
C GLN A 182 -3.59 -1.79 -9.83
N ILE A 183 -4.82 -2.28 -9.64
CA ILE A 183 -5.08 -3.72 -9.38
C ILE A 183 -4.42 -4.63 -10.43
N GLY A 184 -4.32 -4.17 -11.68
CA GLY A 184 -3.62 -4.90 -12.75
C GLY A 184 -2.18 -5.24 -12.42
N LEU A 185 -1.48 -4.37 -11.70
CA LEU A 185 -0.09 -4.57 -11.27
C LEU A 185 0.09 -5.80 -10.36
N LEU A 186 -0.94 -6.18 -9.57
CA LEU A 186 -0.90 -7.42 -8.79
C LEU A 186 -0.87 -8.68 -9.67
N LYS A 187 -1.46 -8.63 -10.87
CA LYS A 187 -1.37 -9.72 -11.84
C LYS A 187 0.06 -9.83 -12.37
N ASP A 188 0.66 -8.70 -12.72
CA ASP A 188 2.04 -8.65 -13.22
C ASP A 188 3.03 -9.09 -12.14
N TYR A 189 2.82 -8.66 -10.88
CA TYR A 189 3.59 -9.13 -9.72
C TYR A 189 3.54 -10.65 -9.58
N LYS A 190 2.34 -11.27 -9.63
CA LYS A 190 2.20 -12.72 -9.55
C LYS A 190 2.97 -13.43 -10.65
N LEU A 191 2.88 -12.92 -11.88
CA LEU A 191 3.58 -13.47 -13.03
C LEU A 191 5.10 -13.37 -12.87
N ALA A 192 5.60 -12.20 -12.44
CA ALA A 192 7.02 -11.98 -12.19
C ALA A 192 7.56 -12.91 -11.09
N MET A 193 6.83 -13.08 -9.99
CA MET A 193 7.18 -14.03 -8.92
C MET A 193 7.22 -15.49 -9.42
N GLN A 194 6.23 -15.90 -10.23
CA GLN A 194 6.19 -17.24 -10.85
C GLN A 194 7.37 -17.46 -11.78
N ASN A 195 7.70 -16.50 -12.64
CA ASN A 195 8.82 -16.58 -13.56
C ASN A 195 10.17 -16.77 -12.85
N LYS A 196 10.30 -16.28 -11.62
CA LYS A 196 11.49 -16.46 -10.77
C LYS A 196 11.37 -17.64 -9.81
N ASN A 197 10.34 -18.49 -9.93
CA ASN A 197 10.04 -19.63 -9.03
C ASN A 197 9.93 -19.22 -7.55
N MET A 198 9.38 -18.03 -7.30
CA MET A 198 9.21 -17.49 -5.95
C MET A 198 7.84 -17.89 -5.37
N GLN A 199 7.79 -18.03 -4.05
CA GLN A 199 6.54 -18.30 -3.34
C GLN A 199 5.62 -17.08 -3.40
N ILE A 200 4.35 -17.29 -3.77
CA ILE A 200 3.32 -16.27 -3.75
C ILE A 200 2.45 -16.47 -2.50
N ASN A 201 2.50 -15.51 -1.59
CA ASN A 201 1.60 -15.50 -0.45
C ASN A 201 0.50 -14.46 -0.67
N PRO A 202 -0.80 -14.85 -0.65
CA PRO A 202 -1.90 -13.90 -0.78
C PRO A 202 -1.91 -12.79 0.27
N ALA A 203 -1.34 -13.04 1.45
CA ALA A 203 -1.20 -12.03 2.50
C ALA A 203 -0.19 -10.93 2.15
N TRP A 204 0.68 -11.13 1.18
CA TRP A 204 1.67 -10.14 0.73
C TRP A 204 1.17 -9.25 -0.41
N MET A 205 -0.11 -9.33 -0.76
CA MET A 205 -0.73 -8.52 -1.80
C MET A 205 -1.81 -7.63 -1.18
N TYR A 206 -1.55 -6.34 -1.13
CA TYR A 206 -2.43 -5.38 -0.49
C TYR A 206 -2.94 -4.32 -1.47
N ILE A 207 -4.25 -4.03 -1.39
CA ILE A 207 -4.88 -2.94 -2.12
C ILE A 207 -5.16 -1.81 -1.13
N TYR A 208 -4.43 -0.72 -1.29
CA TYR A 208 -4.54 0.47 -0.45
C TYR A 208 -5.78 1.29 -0.82
N GLU A 209 -6.58 1.62 0.19
CA GLU A 209 -7.66 2.60 0.10
C GLU A 209 -7.28 3.84 0.91
N GLU A 210 -7.41 5.04 0.34
CA GLU A 210 -6.85 6.32 0.83
C GLU A 210 -7.15 6.69 2.30
N ILE A 211 -8.09 6.01 2.95
CA ILE A 211 -8.58 6.36 4.30
C ILE A 211 -7.87 5.58 5.42
N GLU A 212 -7.01 4.59 5.11
CA GLU A 212 -6.51 3.64 6.11
C GLU A 212 -4.98 3.58 6.23
N GLU A 213 -4.36 4.61 6.83
CA GLU A 213 -2.97 4.49 7.34
C GLU A 213 -2.80 3.26 8.23
N PHE A 214 -3.85 2.88 8.96
CA PHE A 214 -3.90 1.68 9.78
C PHE A 214 -3.91 0.39 8.95
N GLY A 215 -4.56 0.36 7.79
CA GLY A 215 -4.58 -0.81 6.91
C GLY A 215 -3.19 -1.17 6.37
N ILE A 216 -2.41 -0.18 5.90
CA ILE A 216 -1.01 -0.40 5.50
C ILE A 216 -0.19 -0.86 6.70
N SER A 217 -0.36 -0.20 7.85
CA SER A 217 0.33 -0.57 9.08
C SER A 217 0.06 -2.01 9.51
N GLN A 218 -1.14 -2.50 9.33
CA GLN A 218 -1.52 -3.89 9.62
C GLN A 218 -0.95 -4.89 8.60
N PHE A 219 -0.81 -4.46 7.35
CA PHE A 219 -0.33 -5.30 6.25
C PHE A 219 1.18 -5.46 6.25
N ILE A 220 1.93 -4.40 6.52
CA ILE A 220 3.39 -4.48 6.71
C ILE A 220 3.61 -5.27 8.01
N GLY A 221 3.47 -6.57 7.87
CA GLY A 221 3.73 -7.57 8.86
C GLY A 221 5.24 -7.74 8.95
N GLU A 222 5.74 -8.81 9.10
CA GLU A 222 6.97 -9.10 9.75
C GLU A 222 7.61 -10.34 9.13
N SER A 223 7.02 -10.82 8.02
CA SER A 223 7.56 -11.96 7.28
C SER A 223 8.22 -11.55 5.97
N GLU A 224 7.72 -10.48 5.34
CA GLU A 224 8.34 -9.96 4.13
C GLU A 224 9.64 -9.21 4.45
N THR A 225 10.61 -9.35 3.55
CA THR A 225 11.89 -8.66 3.64
C THR A 225 12.03 -7.56 2.60
N ALA A 226 11.07 -7.48 1.68
CA ALA A 226 11.03 -6.47 0.62
C ALA A 226 9.59 -6.13 0.23
N ILE A 227 9.37 -4.87 -0.18
CA ILE A 227 8.06 -4.37 -0.61
C ILE A 227 8.18 -3.64 -1.94
N ILE A 228 7.34 -4.02 -2.90
CA ILE A 228 7.08 -3.26 -4.12
C ILE A 228 5.89 -2.33 -3.84
N CYS A 229 6.09 -1.03 -3.96
CA CYS A 229 5.05 -0.02 -3.85
C CYS A 229 4.61 0.43 -5.24
N GLY A 230 3.33 0.33 -5.57
CA GLY A 230 2.79 0.63 -6.90
C GLY A 230 2.91 2.09 -7.31
N THR A 231 3.14 3.02 -6.39
CA THR A 231 3.41 4.44 -6.66
C THR A 231 4.46 5.01 -5.72
N PRO A 232 5.12 6.13 -6.09
CA PRO A 232 5.98 6.91 -5.20
C PRO A 232 5.28 7.34 -3.90
N GLU A 233 4.02 7.74 -3.97
CA GLU A 233 3.23 8.14 -2.81
C GLU A 233 3.07 6.99 -1.81
N ILE A 234 2.72 5.78 -2.28
CA ILE A 234 2.62 4.59 -1.43
C ILE A 234 3.98 4.30 -0.77
N ALA A 235 5.07 4.40 -1.52
CA ALA A 235 6.42 4.16 -0.98
C ALA A 235 6.79 5.15 0.13
N CYS A 236 6.50 6.43 -0.05
CA CYS A 236 6.70 7.46 0.99
C CYS A 236 5.86 7.18 2.24
N ARG A 237 4.60 6.76 2.09
CA ARG A 237 3.72 6.41 3.22
C ARG A 237 4.23 5.18 3.97
N VAL A 238 4.62 4.13 3.23
CA VAL A 238 5.22 2.92 3.81
C VAL A 238 6.46 3.28 4.62
N ALA A 239 7.37 4.06 4.04
CA ALA A 239 8.58 4.51 4.73
C ALA A 239 8.27 5.31 6.00
N GLY A 240 7.30 6.23 5.97
CA GLY A 240 6.87 6.97 7.15
C GLY A 240 6.26 6.09 8.26
N ILE A 241 5.58 5.00 7.90
CA ILE A 241 5.07 4.02 8.87
C ILE A 241 6.23 3.23 9.49
N LEU A 242 7.19 2.80 8.69
CA LEU A 242 8.36 2.07 9.16
C LEU A 242 9.24 2.92 10.09
N GLU A 243 9.41 4.21 9.78
CA GLU A 243 10.11 5.16 10.64
C GLU A 243 9.43 5.29 12.01
N LYS A 244 8.10 5.43 12.06
CA LYS A 244 7.33 5.44 13.31
C LYS A 244 7.52 4.15 14.13
N ARG A 245 7.73 3.02 13.46
CA ARG A 245 7.99 1.70 14.07
C ARG A 245 9.45 1.46 14.43
N LYS A 246 10.33 2.39 14.08
CA LYS A 246 11.79 2.24 14.21
C LYS A 246 12.34 1.03 13.42
N THR A 247 11.68 0.65 12.34
CA THR A 247 12.16 -0.36 11.39
C THR A 247 13.10 0.30 10.41
N ASN A 248 14.31 -0.20 10.30
CA ASN A 248 15.34 0.40 9.47
C ASN A 248 15.17 0.01 7.98
N ILE A 249 15.25 1.02 7.11
CA ILE A 249 15.31 0.86 5.65
C ILE A 249 16.74 1.19 5.24
N PRO A 250 17.42 0.31 4.51
CA PRO A 250 17.00 -0.97 3.93
C PRO A 250 17.26 -2.22 4.80
N GLU A 251 17.92 -2.09 5.97
CA GLU A 251 18.53 -3.20 6.71
C GLU A 251 17.50 -4.26 7.15
N GLU A 252 16.32 -3.83 7.60
CA GLU A 252 15.25 -4.72 8.06
C GLU A 252 14.20 -4.96 6.97
N LEU A 253 13.94 -3.95 6.14
CA LEU A 253 12.96 -4.02 5.06
C LEU A 253 13.38 -3.18 3.85
N SER A 254 13.52 -3.82 2.70
CA SER A 254 13.83 -3.14 1.45
C SER A 254 12.57 -2.63 0.74
N ILE A 255 12.66 -1.47 0.05
CA ILE A 255 11.54 -0.86 -0.66
C ILE A 255 11.95 -0.48 -2.08
N ILE A 256 11.08 -0.81 -3.05
CA ILE A 256 11.14 -0.27 -4.43
C ILE A 256 9.80 0.36 -4.77
N ALA A 257 9.83 1.56 -5.35
CA ALA A 257 8.65 2.24 -5.91
C ALA A 257 8.54 1.97 -7.42
N ILE A 258 7.32 1.74 -7.91
CA ILE A 258 7.02 1.77 -9.34
C ILE A 258 6.66 3.20 -9.72
N GLY A 259 7.42 3.78 -10.63
CA GLY A 259 7.39 5.21 -10.96
C GLY A 259 8.44 6.01 -10.18
N GLU A 260 8.91 7.10 -10.79
CA GLU A 260 9.84 8.04 -10.19
C GLU A 260 9.09 9.26 -9.62
N GLY A 261 9.57 9.79 -8.49
CA GLY A 261 9.04 10.99 -7.85
C GLY A 261 10.15 11.75 -7.11
N LYS A 262 10.11 13.07 -7.15
CA LYS A 262 11.13 13.92 -6.48
C LYS A 262 11.17 13.67 -4.97
N GLU A 263 10.04 13.35 -4.37
CA GLU A 263 9.88 13.03 -2.94
C GLU A 263 10.70 11.82 -2.51
N LEU A 264 10.88 10.82 -3.40
CA LEU A 264 11.63 9.61 -3.11
C LEU A 264 13.09 9.85 -2.74
N GLN A 265 13.65 10.98 -3.17
CA GLN A 265 15.06 11.33 -2.89
C GLN A 265 15.28 11.75 -1.43
N TYR A 266 14.23 12.21 -0.75
CA TYR A 266 14.31 12.82 0.59
C TYR A 266 13.81 11.91 1.70
N VAL A 267 13.18 10.78 1.38
CA VAL A 267 12.61 9.84 2.35
C VAL A 267 13.62 8.73 2.64
N SER A 268 13.89 8.46 3.91
CA SER A 268 14.73 7.35 4.39
C SER A 268 16.08 7.20 3.67
N GLY A 269 16.73 8.30 3.34
CA GLY A 269 18.00 8.29 2.62
C GLY A 269 17.91 8.03 1.11
N GLY A 270 16.68 8.01 0.58
CA GLY A 270 16.37 7.81 -0.83
C GLY A 270 15.79 6.42 -1.13
N ILE A 271 14.61 6.39 -1.75
CA ILE A 271 13.91 5.16 -2.14
C ILE A 271 14.25 4.81 -3.59
N THR A 272 14.72 3.59 -3.83
CA THR A 272 14.95 3.00 -5.15
C THR A 272 13.63 2.96 -5.94
N ALA A 273 13.68 3.34 -7.21
CA ALA A 273 12.50 3.46 -8.06
C ALA A 273 12.71 2.78 -9.41
N ILE A 274 11.62 2.30 -9.99
CA ILE A 274 11.60 1.89 -11.40
C ILE A 274 11.06 3.07 -12.20
N ASP A 275 11.94 3.75 -12.92
CA ASP A 275 11.57 4.89 -13.76
C ASP A 275 11.01 4.44 -15.11
N PHE A 276 9.92 5.08 -15.51
CA PHE A 276 9.34 4.89 -16.82
C PHE A 276 10.10 5.69 -17.88
N PRO A 277 10.24 5.18 -19.11
CA PRO A 277 11.06 5.79 -20.16
C PRO A 277 10.40 7.02 -20.81
N ILE A 278 9.82 7.92 -20.01
CA ILE A 278 9.06 9.10 -20.48
C ILE A 278 9.96 10.03 -21.30
N GLU A 279 11.18 10.27 -20.82
CA GLU A 279 12.17 11.12 -21.51
C GLU A 279 12.43 10.62 -22.93
N GLU A 280 12.65 9.31 -23.09
CA GLU A 280 12.90 8.68 -24.38
C GLU A 280 11.66 8.75 -25.26
N MET A 281 10.50 8.31 -24.76
CA MET A 281 9.26 8.27 -25.55
C MET A 281 8.85 9.63 -26.07
N VAL A 282 8.80 10.62 -25.19
CA VAL A 282 8.35 11.98 -25.55
C VAL A 282 9.38 12.68 -26.43
N SER A 283 10.67 12.51 -26.16
CA SER A 283 11.74 13.09 -26.98
C SER A 283 11.71 12.52 -28.39
N GLU A 284 11.71 11.21 -28.53
CA GLU A 284 11.69 10.55 -29.84
C GLU A 284 10.37 10.79 -30.58
N GLY A 285 9.23 10.73 -29.86
CA GLY A 285 7.93 11.07 -30.44
C GLY A 285 7.87 12.50 -30.98
N THR A 286 8.38 13.47 -30.22
CA THR A 286 8.45 14.88 -30.66
C THR A 286 9.37 15.05 -31.87
N LYS A 287 10.53 14.41 -31.89
CA LYS A 287 11.44 14.42 -33.05
C LYS A 287 10.79 13.81 -34.30
N CYS A 288 10.07 12.69 -34.16
CA CYS A 288 9.31 12.10 -35.27
C CYS A 288 8.29 13.08 -35.85
N LEU A 289 7.57 13.84 -35.00
CA LEU A 289 6.65 14.88 -35.50
C LEU A 289 7.37 15.95 -36.33
N PHE A 290 8.56 16.39 -35.89
CA PHE A 290 9.34 17.38 -36.65
C PHE A 290 9.85 16.83 -37.98
N GLU A 291 10.25 15.57 -38.02
CA GLU A 291 10.65 14.93 -39.27
C GLU A 291 9.46 14.79 -40.25
N MET A 292 8.31 14.36 -39.74
CA MET A 292 7.06 14.34 -40.50
C MET A 292 6.69 15.73 -41.03
N ASP A 293 6.88 16.80 -40.22
CA ASP A 293 6.60 18.16 -40.69
C ASP A 293 7.56 18.66 -41.76
N LYS A 294 8.84 18.27 -41.68
CA LYS A 294 9.86 18.63 -42.67
C LYS A 294 9.70 17.87 -43.97
N THR A 295 9.49 16.56 -43.90
CA THR A 295 9.47 15.67 -45.08
C THR A 295 8.11 15.54 -45.72
N GLY A 296 7.04 15.81 -45.01
CA GLY A 296 5.66 15.55 -45.43
C GLY A 296 5.28 14.06 -45.42
N GLN A 297 6.19 13.17 -45.03
CA GLN A 297 5.97 11.72 -45.00
C GLN A 297 5.59 11.29 -43.60
N LYS A 298 4.63 10.37 -43.47
CA LYS A 298 4.27 9.70 -42.22
C LYS A 298 5.26 8.56 -42.01
N THR A 299 5.72 8.40 -40.76
CA THR A 299 6.54 7.24 -40.36
C THR A 299 5.64 6.30 -39.58
N ASP A 300 5.63 5.03 -39.96
CA ASP A 300 4.93 3.97 -39.26
C ASP A 300 5.97 3.23 -38.41
N THR A 301 6.08 3.59 -37.13
CA THR A 301 7.08 3.02 -36.25
C THR A 301 6.41 2.66 -34.93
N VAL A 302 6.49 1.38 -34.56
CA VAL A 302 6.08 0.91 -33.24
C VAL A 302 7.35 0.58 -32.44
N ARG A 303 7.61 1.31 -31.38
CA ARG A 303 8.82 1.15 -30.57
C ARG A 303 8.48 1.00 -29.09
N MET A 304 8.93 -0.10 -28.51
CA MET A 304 8.91 -0.32 -27.08
C MET A 304 10.15 0.34 -26.44
N CYS A 305 9.91 1.09 -25.39
CA CYS A 305 10.93 1.69 -24.52
C CYS A 305 10.93 0.95 -23.19
N SER A 306 12.08 0.62 -22.64
CA SER A 306 12.16 -0.18 -21.41
C SER A 306 12.31 0.68 -20.18
N PRO A 307 11.61 0.36 -19.08
CA PRO A 307 11.81 1.01 -17.79
C PRO A 307 13.23 0.76 -17.27
N GLN A 308 13.70 1.64 -16.40
CA GLN A 308 15.03 1.59 -15.81
C GLN A 308 14.95 1.68 -14.29
N ILE A 309 15.88 1.02 -13.60
CA ILE A 309 15.99 1.13 -12.15
C ILE A 309 16.88 2.31 -11.77
N ILE A 310 16.39 3.17 -10.88
CA ILE A 310 17.16 4.23 -10.24
C ILE A 310 17.50 3.75 -8.84
N HIS A 311 18.72 3.27 -8.68
CA HIS A 311 19.22 2.79 -7.40
C HIS A 311 19.40 3.93 -6.41
N ARG A 312 18.90 3.74 -5.18
CA ARG A 312 19.10 4.57 -3.99
C ARG A 312 19.36 3.68 -2.78
N ASN A 313 19.20 4.22 -1.58
CA ASN A 313 19.63 3.53 -0.36
C ASN A 313 18.51 2.67 0.30
N SER A 314 17.46 2.29 -0.42
CA SER A 314 16.33 1.54 0.16
C SER A 314 16.33 0.05 -0.14
N VAL A 315 17.38 -0.48 -0.73
CA VAL A 315 17.51 -1.92 -1.03
C VAL A 315 18.85 -2.43 -0.53
N ALA A 316 18.82 -3.50 0.24
CA ALA A 316 19.99 -4.24 0.72
C ALA A 316 19.65 -5.73 0.84
N PRO A 317 20.64 -6.62 0.89
CA PRO A 317 20.39 -8.03 1.17
C PRO A 317 19.59 -8.20 2.46
N PRO A 318 18.60 -9.12 2.49
CA PRO A 318 17.79 -9.34 3.67
C PRO A 318 18.69 -9.72 4.84
N LEU A 319 18.42 -9.15 6.02
CA LEU A 319 19.05 -9.64 7.23
C LEU A 319 18.81 -11.15 7.29
N ARG A 320 19.88 -11.93 7.47
CA ARG A 320 19.74 -13.37 7.73
C ARG A 320 18.74 -13.50 8.86
N GLU A 321 17.70 -14.34 8.67
CA GLU A 321 16.74 -14.67 9.75
C GLU A 321 17.55 -14.82 11.02
N LYS A 322 17.24 -14.02 12.04
CA LYS A 322 17.90 -14.18 13.36
C LYS A 322 17.83 -15.67 13.66
N GLN A 323 18.97 -16.31 13.92
CA GLN A 323 19.04 -17.74 14.25
C GLN A 323 18.44 -17.99 15.65
N GLY A 324 17.19 -17.58 15.82
CA GLY A 324 16.40 -17.82 17.01
C GLY A 324 15.35 -18.89 16.74
N GLU A 325 15.06 -19.68 17.75
CA GLU A 325 13.97 -20.65 17.67
C GLU A 325 12.65 -19.89 17.44
N LYS A 326 11.91 -20.30 16.42
CA LYS A 326 10.60 -19.71 16.10
C LYS A 326 9.57 -20.17 17.13
N ILE A 327 8.87 -19.21 17.71
CA ILE A 327 7.90 -19.41 18.78
C ILE A 327 6.55 -18.82 18.34
N ILE A 328 5.52 -19.64 18.43
CA ILE A 328 4.14 -19.22 18.16
C ILE A 328 3.44 -18.95 19.49
N VAL A 329 2.65 -17.87 19.56
CA VAL A 329 1.77 -17.59 20.69
C VAL A 329 0.33 -17.56 20.18
N VAL A 330 -0.52 -18.45 20.70
CA VAL A 330 -1.96 -18.48 20.42
C VAL A 330 -2.69 -18.09 21.71
N GLY A 331 -3.32 -16.91 21.73
CA GLY A 331 -3.88 -16.47 23.00
C GLY A 331 -4.62 -15.13 22.96
N SER A 332 -5.01 -14.69 24.16
CA SER A 332 -5.77 -13.47 24.37
C SER A 332 -4.90 -12.20 24.29
N MET A 333 -5.53 -11.14 23.80
CA MET A 333 -5.00 -9.78 23.75
C MET A 333 -6.05 -8.84 24.32
N ASN A 334 -5.70 -8.09 25.38
CA ASN A 334 -6.63 -7.24 26.13
C ASN A 334 -6.03 -5.85 26.36
N ILE A 335 -6.91 -4.90 26.69
CA ILE A 335 -6.51 -3.70 27.42
C ILE A 335 -6.75 -3.96 28.92
N ASP A 336 -5.72 -3.79 29.72
CA ASP A 336 -5.78 -3.89 31.18
C ASP A 336 -6.06 -2.49 31.74
N VAL A 337 -7.23 -2.32 32.36
CA VAL A 337 -7.67 -1.10 33.04
C VAL A 337 -7.51 -1.31 34.56
N THR A 338 -6.41 -0.81 35.12
CA THR A 338 -6.13 -0.90 36.56
C THR A 338 -6.73 0.29 37.26
N ILE A 339 -7.59 0.02 38.24
CA ILE A 339 -8.33 1.00 39.05
C ILE A 339 -7.86 0.89 40.49
N GLU A 340 -7.07 1.85 40.96
CA GLU A 340 -6.63 1.93 42.35
C GLU A 340 -7.68 2.66 43.18
N ALA A 341 -8.07 2.08 44.29
CA ALA A 341 -9.01 2.66 45.25
C ALA A 341 -8.62 2.31 46.71
N ASP A 342 -9.26 2.95 47.68
CA ASP A 342 -9.00 2.65 49.08
C ASP A 342 -9.38 1.23 49.46
N LYS A 343 -10.46 0.72 48.89
CA LYS A 343 -10.93 -0.67 48.99
C LYS A 343 -11.61 -1.10 47.70
N ILE A 344 -11.67 -2.39 47.45
CA ILE A 344 -12.48 -2.96 46.38
C ILE A 344 -13.95 -2.81 46.78
N PRO A 345 -14.80 -2.15 45.93
CA PRO A 345 -16.21 -1.93 46.26
C PRO A 345 -16.96 -3.27 46.36
N GLY A 346 -17.74 -3.41 47.44
CA GLY A 346 -18.69 -4.50 47.62
C GLY A 346 -20.02 -4.23 46.94
N GLU A 347 -20.97 -5.16 47.14
CA GLU A 347 -22.30 -5.07 46.55
C GLU A 347 -23.02 -3.77 47.01
N GLY A 348 -23.46 -2.95 46.03
CA GLY A 348 -24.16 -1.68 46.28
C GLY A 348 -23.26 -0.53 46.77
N GLU A 349 -21.94 -0.72 46.88
CA GLU A 349 -21.02 0.33 47.34
C GLU A 349 -20.50 1.17 46.16
N ASN A 350 -20.38 2.49 46.38
CA ASN A 350 -19.67 3.42 45.50
C ASN A 350 -18.29 3.72 46.11
N GLN A 351 -17.25 3.60 45.28
CA GLN A 351 -15.88 3.91 45.66
C GLN A 351 -15.24 4.86 44.66
N MET A 352 -14.61 5.91 45.13
CA MET A 352 -13.83 6.81 44.28
C MET A 352 -12.47 6.18 43.97
N ALA A 353 -12.12 6.11 42.70
CA ALA A 353 -10.79 5.70 42.27
C ALA A 353 -9.78 6.81 42.56
N SER A 354 -8.63 6.46 43.10
CA SER A 354 -7.50 7.36 43.32
C SER A 354 -6.68 7.53 42.04
N LYS A 355 -6.53 6.45 41.26
CA LYS A 355 -5.82 6.43 39.96
C LYS A 355 -6.43 5.40 39.02
N VAL A 356 -6.30 5.66 37.73
CA VAL A 356 -6.65 4.70 36.68
C VAL A 356 -5.50 4.63 35.69
N TYR A 357 -5.05 3.43 35.41
CA TYR A 357 -4.03 3.15 34.38
C TYR A 357 -4.62 2.28 33.30
N VAL A 358 -4.18 2.50 32.07
CA VAL A 358 -4.66 1.75 30.90
C VAL A 358 -3.45 1.29 30.09
N PHE A 359 -3.22 -0.01 30.03
CA PHE A 359 -2.08 -0.60 29.34
C PHE A 359 -2.51 -1.73 28.40
N PRO A 360 -1.79 -1.95 27.29
CA PRO A 360 -1.87 -3.20 26.56
C PRO A 360 -1.51 -4.38 27.46
N GLY A 361 -2.29 -5.45 27.38
CA GLY A 361 -2.15 -6.66 28.19
C GLY A 361 -2.82 -7.86 27.54
N GLY A 362 -3.27 -8.79 28.38
CA GLY A 362 -3.74 -10.11 27.97
C GLY A 362 -2.63 -11.15 28.02
N LYS A 363 -2.96 -12.39 28.38
CA LYS A 363 -1.94 -13.43 28.63
C LYS A 363 -1.14 -13.77 27.39
N GLY A 364 -1.81 -13.92 26.23
CA GLY A 364 -1.12 -14.15 24.97
C GLY A 364 -0.20 -12.99 24.59
N ALA A 365 -0.72 -11.75 24.64
CA ALA A 365 0.09 -10.56 24.33
C ALA A 365 1.29 -10.42 25.27
N ASN A 366 1.12 -10.61 26.57
CA ASN A 366 2.21 -10.52 27.55
C ASN A 366 3.29 -11.58 27.34
N GLN A 367 2.90 -12.81 26.95
CA GLN A 367 3.85 -13.87 26.60
C GLN A 367 4.63 -13.50 25.32
N ALA A 368 3.93 -13.03 24.28
CA ALA A 368 4.55 -12.63 23.03
C ALA A 368 5.56 -11.48 23.23
N VAL A 369 5.17 -10.43 23.98
CA VAL A 369 6.07 -9.31 24.37
C VAL A 369 7.29 -9.83 25.15
N GLY A 370 7.08 -10.77 26.08
CA GLY A 370 8.18 -11.37 26.84
C GLY A 370 9.21 -12.05 25.95
N VAL A 371 8.75 -12.87 24.99
CA VAL A 371 9.63 -13.54 24.01
C VAL A 371 10.33 -12.52 23.12
N GLY A 372 9.61 -11.52 22.58
CA GLY A 372 10.17 -10.48 21.73
C GLY A 372 11.28 -9.68 22.44
N LYS A 373 11.05 -9.27 23.68
CA LYS A 373 12.05 -8.58 24.51
C LYS A 373 13.30 -9.42 24.81
N LEU A 374 13.15 -10.74 24.86
CA LEU A 374 14.28 -11.67 25.01
C LEU A 374 15.00 -11.95 23.67
N GLY A 375 14.58 -11.32 22.59
CA GLY A 375 15.18 -11.47 21.26
C GLY A 375 14.77 -12.75 20.51
N GLY A 376 13.70 -13.44 20.96
CA GLY A 376 13.13 -14.59 20.28
C GLY A 376 12.32 -14.18 19.05
N GLN A 377 12.26 -15.06 18.03
CA GLN A 377 11.40 -14.88 16.87
C GLN A 377 9.98 -15.32 17.22
N VAL A 378 9.09 -14.40 17.55
CA VAL A 378 7.76 -14.67 18.08
C VAL A 378 6.65 -14.21 17.14
N TYR A 379 5.65 -15.08 16.93
CA TYR A 379 4.46 -14.84 16.10
C TYR A 379 3.21 -14.91 16.97
N MET A 380 2.37 -13.88 16.90
CA MET A 380 1.09 -13.85 17.62
C MET A 380 -0.06 -14.29 16.72
N ILE A 381 -0.89 -15.21 17.20
CA ILE A 381 -2.16 -15.60 16.56
C ILE A 381 -3.29 -15.27 17.52
N GLY A 382 -4.24 -14.45 17.07
CA GLY A 382 -5.34 -14.01 17.91
C GLY A 382 -6.32 -13.11 17.19
N CYS A 383 -7.22 -12.48 17.96
CA CYS A 383 -8.23 -11.59 17.42
C CYS A 383 -8.36 -10.32 18.26
N LEU A 384 -8.30 -9.16 17.60
CA LEU A 384 -8.52 -7.82 18.16
C LEU A 384 -9.81 -7.22 17.61
N GLY A 385 -10.43 -6.29 18.31
CA GLY A 385 -11.48 -5.45 17.76
C GLY A 385 -10.90 -4.39 16.81
N ASN A 386 -11.66 -3.97 15.81
CA ASN A 386 -11.29 -2.84 14.95
C ASN A 386 -11.63 -1.51 15.66
N ASP A 387 -11.02 -1.28 16.81
CA ASP A 387 -11.23 -0.14 17.70
C ASP A 387 -9.90 0.51 18.14
N ILE A 388 -9.98 1.59 18.90
CA ILE A 388 -8.80 2.32 19.41
C ILE A 388 -7.94 1.41 20.30
N ASP A 389 -8.58 0.57 21.11
CA ASP A 389 -7.89 -0.35 22.01
C ASP A 389 -7.15 -1.44 21.24
N GLY A 390 -7.76 -2.01 20.20
CA GLY A 390 -7.11 -2.98 19.30
C GLY A 390 -5.90 -2.39 18.59
N LYS A 391 -6.01 -1.15 18.12
CA LYS A 391 -4.89 -0.42 17.52
C LYS A 391 -3.74 -0.23 18.49
N ARG A 392 -4.06 0.15 19.75
CA ARG A 392 -3.07 0.35 20.80
C ARG A 392 -2.34 -0.95 21.17
N ILE A 393 -3.06 -2.07 21.30
CA ILE A 393 -2.47 -3.38 21.57
C ILE A 393 -1.56 -3.79 20.40
N TYR A 394 -2.06 -3.66 19.17
CA TYR A 394 -1.33 -4.00 17.96
C TYR A 394 0.00 -3.24 17.84
N THR A 395 -0.03 -1.91 18.03
CA THR A 395 1.19 -1.08 18.01
C THR A 395 2.18 -1.50 19.09
N ASN A 396 1.71 -1.76 20.33
CA ASN A 396 2.57 -2.20 21.41
C ASN A 396 3.27 -3.54 21.11
N LEU A 397 2.57 -4.50 20.51
CA LEU A 397 3.14 -5.80 20.16
C LEU A 397 4.25 -5.65 19.11
N ILE A 398 4.02 -4.83 18.07
CA ILE A 398 5.02 -4.53 17.06
C ILE A 398 6.25 -3.84 17.65
N GLU A 399 6.06 -2.81 18.47
CA GLU A 399 7.17 -2.12 19.15
C GLU A 399 8.03 -3.04 20.02
N ASN A 400 7.48 -4.20 20.41
CA ASN A 400 8.19 -5.26 21.12
C ASN A 400 8.59 -6.45 20.24
N HIS A 401 8.73 -6.22 18.93
CA HIS A 401 9.23 -7.20 17.94
C HIS A 401 8.37 -8.48 17.83
N VAL A 402 7.06 -8.38 18.01
CA VAL A 402 6.12 -9.50 17.85
C VAL A 402 5.57 -9.49 16.44
N HIS A 403 5.69 -10.60 15.72
CA HIS A 403 5.13 -10.83 14.39
C HIS A 403 3.60 -10.98 14.47
N MET A 404 2.86 -10.11 13.75
CA MET A 404 1.41 -9.92 13.89
C MET A 404 0.57 -10.48 12.73
N GLU A 405 1.18 -11.20 11.79
CA GLU A 405 0.52 -11.74 10.59
C GLU A 405 -0.70 -12.62 10.91
N GLY A 406 -0.62 -13.38 11.99
CA GLY A 406 -1.70 -14.22 12.49
C GLY A 406 -2.80 -13.49 13.27
N VAL A 407 -2.73 -12.15 13.41
CA VAL A 407 -3.74 -11.39 14.14
C VAL A 407 -4.83 -10.89 13.20
N ARG A 408 -6.07 -11.19 13.55
CA ARG A 408 -7.27 -10.73 12.85
C ARG A 408 -7.90 -9.55 13.58
N PHE A 409 -8.45 -8.61 12.83
CA PHE A 409 -9.35 -7.58 13.36
C PHE A 409 -10.81 -7.96 13.13
N ASP A 410 -11.59 -7.87 14.21
CA ASP A 410 -13.03 -8.10 14.19
C ASP A 410 -13.76 -6.77 14.00
N SER A 411 -14.69 -6.73 13.03
CA SER A 411 -15.46 -5.51 12.72
C SER A 411 -16.68 -5.32 13.61
N VAL A 412 -17.06 -6.32 14.42
CA VAL A 412 -18.28 -6.33 15.21
C VAL A 412 -17.99 -6.27 16.71
N LEU A 413 -17.08 -7.14 17.18
CA LEU A 413 -16.74 -7.23 18.59
C LEU A 413 -15.58 -6.27 18.93
N PRO A 414 -15.68 -5.51 20.04
CA PRO A 414 -14.58 -4.69 20.51
C PRO A 414 -13.44 -5.56 21.06
N SER A 415 -12.27 -4.97 21.20
CA SER A 415 -11.11 -5.60 21.82
C SER A 415 -11.39 -6.05 23.24
N GLY A 416 -10.73 -7.13 23.67
CA GLY A 416 -10.84 -7.64 25.04
C GLY A 416 -10.37 -6.61 26.07
N LYS A 417 -10.97 -6.63 27.27
CA LYS A 417 -10.63 -5.74 28.40
C LYS A 417 -10.57 -6.51 29.70
N ALA A 418 -9.58 -6.20 30.54
CA ALA A 418 -9.53 -6.64 31.92
C ALA A 418 -9.64 -5.42 32.83
N TYR A 419 -10.66 -5.39 33.68
CA TYR A 419 -10.84 -4.38 34.72
C TYR A 419 -10.26 -4.92 36.04
N ILE A 420 -9.18 -4.30 36.49
CA ILE A 420 -8.39 -4.77 37.63
C ILE A 420 -8.55 -3.75 38.76
N HIS A 421 -9.37 -4.07 39.75
CA HIS A 421 -9.49 -3.27 40.96
C HIS A 421 -8.38 -3.64 41.92
N VAL A 422 -7.67 -2.64 42.46
CA VAL A 422 -6.58 -2.83 43.43
C VAL A 422 -6.83 -1.95 44.65
N ASP A 423 -6.80 -2.53 45.83
CA ASP A 423 -6.92 -1.80 47.09
C ASP A 423 -5.55 -1.36 47.64
N LYS A 424 -5.56 -0.54 48.73
CA LYS A 424 -4.34 -0.06 49.38
C LYS A 424 -3.44 -1.17 49.95
N ARG A 425 -3.94 -2.37 50.15
CA ARG A 425 -3.19 -3.53 50.64
C ARG A 425 -2.57 -4.35 49.52
N GLY A 426 -2.86 -3.96 48.24
CA GLY A 426 -2.43 -4.71 47.06
C GLY A 426 -3.34 -5.89 46.69
N GLU A 427 -4.48 -6.07 47.39
CA GLU A 427 -5.47 -7.07 47.03
C GLU A 427 -6.16 -6.69 45.69
N SER A 428 -6.43 -7.66 44.82
CA SER A 428 -7.01 -7.39 43.54
C SER A 428 -8.24 -8.23 43.24
N ALA A 429 -9.20 -7.61 42.53
CA ALA A 429 -10.32 -8.28 41.89
C ALA A 429 -10.34 -7.95 40.38
N ILE A 430 -10.49 -8.97 39.54
CA ILE A 430 -10.37 -8.82 38.10
C ILE A 430 -11.66 -9.26 37.42
N THR A 431 -12.20 -8.40 36.58
CA THR A 431 -13.32 -8.72 35.68
C THR A 431 -12.83 -8.66 34.25
N VAL A 432 -12.99 -9.75 33.49
CA VAL A 432 -12.54 -9.84 32.10
C VAL A 432 -13.72 -9.84 31.14
N TYR A 433 -13.69 -8.93 30.18
CA TYR A 433 -14.54 -8.95 28.99
C TYR A 433 -13.70 -9.47 27.83
N ALA A 434 -13.99 -10.68 27.35
CA ALA A 434 -13.15 -11.32 26.34
C ALA A 434 -13.21 -10.66 24.94
N GLY A 435 -14.34 -10.01 24.61
CA GLY A 435 -14.49 -9.29 23.33
C GLY A 435 -14.12 -10.12 22.11
N ALA A 436 -13.36 -9.54 21.20
CA ALA A 436 -12.92 -10.16 19.96
C ALA A 436 -12.13 -11.46 20.15
N ASN A 437 -11.50 -11.70 21.30
CA ASN A 437 -10.81 -12.97 21.59
C ASN A 437 -11.73 -14.18 21.43
N THR A 438 -13.04 -14.01 21.68
CA THR A 438 -14.04 -15.08 21.53
C THR A 438 -14.36 -15.44 20.07
N ASN A 439 -14.00 -14.57 19.12
CA ASN A 439 -14.30 -14.78 17.70
C ASN A 439 -13.10 -15.32 16.89
N LEU A 440 -12.06 -15.78 17.56
CA LEU A 440 -11.01 -16.54 16.91
C LEU A 440 -11.59 -17.91 16.44
N SER A 441 -11.36 -18.29 15.19
CA SER A 441 -11.97 -19.47 14.58
C SER A 441 -10.94 -20.41 13.96
N ILE A 442 -11.27 -21.70 13.86
CA ILE A 442 -10.43 -22.71 13.19
C ILE A 442 -10.16 -22.31 11.73
N LYS A 443 -11.14 -21.70 11.04
CA LYS A 443 -10.94 -21.21 9.67
C LYS A 443 -9.83 -20.15 9.61
N HIS A 444 -9.72 -19.33 10.65
CA HIS A 444 -8.65 -18.35 10.75
C HIS A 444 -7.30 -19.04 10.94
N LEU A 445 -7.18 -19.98 11.88
CA LEU A 445 -5.92 -20.70 12.09
C LEU A 445 -5.46 -21.40 10.80
N LYS A 446 -6.36 -22.13 10.12
CA LYS A 446 -6.07 -22.79 8.84
C LYS A 446 -5.49 -21.88 7.78
N LYS A 447 -5.94 -20.63 7.74
CA LYS A 447 -5.39 -19.63 6.80
C LYS A 447 -3.92 -19.29 7.10
N TYR A 448 -3.52 -19.42 8.37
CA TYR A 448 -2.20 -19.02 8.86
C TYR A 448 -1.36 -20.21 9.37
N GLU A 449 -1.69 -21.44 8.98
CA GLU A 449 -0.91 -22.65 9.32
C GLU A 449 0.56 -22.54 8.88
N TYR A 450 0.84 -21.84 7.78
CA TYR A 450 2.21 -21.60 7.33
C TYR A 450 3.07 -20.88 8.38
N ILE A 451 2.46 -20.13 9.32
CA ILE A 451 3.19 -19.50 10.43
C ILE A 451 3.81 -20.55 11.36
N PHE A 452 3.23 -21.74 11.46
CA PHE A 452 3.76 -22.82 12.30
C PHE A 452 4.94 -23.55 11.67
N GLU A 453 5.20 -23.38 10.39
CA GLU A 453 6.34 -24.03 9.73
C GLU A 453 7.66 -23.67 10.44
N LYS A 454 8.45 -24.71 10.77
CA LYS A 454 9.72 -24.61 11.52
C LYS A 454 9.58 -24.02 12.93
N ALA A 455 8.38 -23.87 13.47
CA ALA A 455 8.21 -23.46 14.85
C ALA A 455 8.71 -24.56 15.79
N LYS A 456 9.40 -24.18 16.87
CA LYS A 456 9.89 -25.09 17.89
C LYS A 456 8.96 -25.18 19.09
N TYR A 457 8.32 -24.06 19.42
CA TYR A 457 7.42 -23.96 20.55
C TYR A 457 6.13 -23.25 20.17
N CYS A 458 5.02 -23.68 20.77
CA CYS A 458 3.73 -22.99 20.74
C CYS A 458 3.27 -22.71 22.18
N LEU A 459 3.17 -21.42 22.51
CA LEU A 459 2.62 -20.95 23.78
C LEU A 459 1.11 -20.75 23.61
N ILE A 460 0.32 -21.38 24.46
CA ILE A 460 -1.15 -21.31 24.41
C ILE A 460 -1.68 -20.74 25.71
N SER A 461 -2.50 -19.69 25.67
CA SER A 461 -3.29 -19.22 26.81
C SER A 461 -4.75 -19.66 26.67
N THR A 462 -5.38 -20.05 27.77
CA THR A 462 -6.75 -20.61 27.72
C THR A 462 -7.87 -19.56 27.74
N GLU A 463 -7.57 -18.27 27.54
CA GLU A 463 -8.57 -17.20 27.42
C GLU A 463 -9.09 -17.00 25.99
N ILE A 464 -9.16 -18.08 25.22
CA ILE A 464 -9.64 -18.16 23.84
C ILE A 464 -10.62 -19.34 23.72
N PRO A 465 -11.37 -19.46 22.62
CA PRO A 465 -12.31 -20.57 22.48
C PRO A 465 -11.64 -21.95 22.59
N GLU A 466 -12.28 -22.86 23.32
CA GLU A 466 -11.77 -24.21 23.59
C GLU A 466 -11.44 -24.98 22.29
N SER A 467 -12.29 -24.85 21.27
CA SER A 467 -12.05 -25.45 19.95
C SER A 467 -10.75 -24.99 19.27
N ILE A 468 -10.28 -23.79 19.60
CA ILE A 468 -9.01 -23.26 19.10
C ILE A 468 -7.84 -23.90 19.84
N ILE A 469 -8.00 -24.10 21.15
CA ILE A 469 -6.98 -24.78 21.98
C ILE A 469 -6.81 -26.21 21.47
N GLU A 470 -7.92 -26.96 21.33
CA GLU A 470 -7.91 -28.34 20.83
C GLU A 470 -7.28 -28.45 19.44
N TYR A 471 -7.69 -27.57 18.51
CA TYR A 471 -7.13 -27.56 17.16
C TYR A 471 -5.63 -27.26 17.17
N THR A 472 -5.20 -26.25 17.94
CA THR A 472 -3.79 -25.86 18.03
C THR A 472 -2.94 -26.98 18.63
N VAL A 473 -3.43 -27.62 19.69
CA VAL A 473 -2.74 -28.74 20.34
C VAL A 473 -2.60 -29.91 19.37
N GLY A 474 -3.68 -30.29 18.65
CA GLY A 474 -3.64 -31.36 17.64
C GLY A 474 -2.65 -31.06 16.52
N TYR A 475 -2.68 -29.81 15.99
CA TYR A 475 -1.77 -29.40 14.94
C TYR A 475 -0.30 -29.42 15.39
N CYS A 476 -0.01 -28.92 16.60
CA CYS A 476 1.34 -28.93 17.16
C CYS A 476 1.86 -30.36 17.38
N GLU A 477 1.02 -31.29 17.87
CA GLU A 477 1.39 -32.69 18.03
C GLU A 477 1.75 -33.34 16.67
N GLU A 478 0.90 -33.16 15.64
CA GLU A 478 1.13 -33.68 14.29
C GLU A 478 2.42 -33.15 13.64
N ASN A 479 2.87 -31.94 14.04
CA ASN A 479 4.04 -31.25 13.45
C ASN A 479 5.24 -31.22 14.42
N GLU A 480 5.24 -31.99 15.51
CA GLU A 480 6.34 -32.09 16.50
C GLU A 480 6.74 -30.75 17.16
N ILE A 481 5.77 -29.83 17.29
CA ILE A 481 5.96 -28.52 17.92
C ILE A 481 5.67 -28.67 19.43
N LYS A 482 6.63 -28.29 20.27
CA LYS A 482 6.46 -28.38 21.74
C LYS A 482 5.45 -27.37 22.27
N ILE A 483 4.54 -27.87 23.12
CA ILE A 483 3.41 -27.08 23.63
C ILE A 483 3.69 -26.59 25.05
N ILE A 484 3.60 -25.28 25.25
CA ILE A 484 3.65 -24.61 26.56
C ILE A 484 2.28 -24.02 26.84
N LEU A 485 1.54 -24.59 27.77
CA LEU A 485 0.18 -24.14 28.11
C LEU A 485 0.16 -23.31 29.40
N LYS A 486 -0.37 -22.08 29.32
CA LYS A 486 -0.69 -21.22 30.46
C LYS A 486 -2.18 -21.32 30.78
N PRO A 487 -2.58 -22.13 31.77
CA PRO A 487 -3.99 -22.34 32.07
C PRO A 487 -4.56 -21.20 32.92
N THR A 488 -5.80 -20.78 32.61
CA THR A 488 -6.64 -19.90 33.45
C THR A 488 -7.99 -20.55 33.75
N SER A 489 -8.33 -21.56 32.95
CA SER A 489 -9.53 -22.37 33.06
C SER A 489 -9.18 -23.85 32.91
N LYS A 490 -10.10 -24.72 33.29
CA LYS A 490 -9.95 -26.16 33.14
C LYS A 490 -9.82 -26.51 31.66
N VAL A 491 -8.86 -27.37 31.36
CA VAL A 491 -8.59 -27.91 30.03
C VAL A 491 -9.09 -29.34 30.02
N LYS A 492 -9.56 -29.83 28.86
CA LYS A 492 -10.02 -31.24 28.71
C LYS A 492 -8.88 -32.21 28.97
N ASP A 493 -9.19 -33.27 29.68
CA ASP A 493 -8.20 -34.30 30.04
C ASP A 493 -7.60 -34.97 28.79
N GLU A 494 -8.36 -35.03 27.65
CA GLU A 494 -7.94 -35.64 26.38
C GLU A 494 -6.75 -34.97 25.70
N ILE A 495 -6.48 -33.71 26.02
CA ILE A 495 -5.33 -33.00 25.45
C ILE A 495 -4.16 -32.83 26.44
N LEU A 496 -4.33 -33.18 27.71
CA LEU A 496 -3.30 -32.98 28.73
C LEU A 496 -2.03 -33.77 28.45
N ASN A 497 -2.17 -35.02 27.92
CA ASN A 497 -1.04 -35.89 27.57
C ASN A 497 -0.22 -35.41 26.36
N LYS A 498 -0.70 -34.36 25.63
CA LYS A 498 -0.03 -33.76 24.50
C LYS A 498 0.74 -32.47 24.87
N ILE A 499 0.65 -32.07 26.16
CA ILE A 499 1.26 -30.81 26.64
C ILE A 499 2.65 -31.12 27.20
N ASP A 500 3.68 -30.49 26.65
CA ASP A 500 5.05 -30.63 27.14
C ASP A 500 5.28 -29.85 28.44
N TYR A 501 4.76 -28.61 28.51
CA TYR A 501 4.93 -27.74 29.68
C TYR A 501 3.59 -27.15 30.11
N PHE A 502 3.17 -27.39 31.33
CA PHE A 502 1.97 -26.80 31.94
C PHE A 502 2.40 -25.79 33.01
N VAL A 503 2.04 -24.50 32.82
CA VAL A 503 2.61 -23.40 33.60
C VAL A 503 1.53 -22.62 34.35
N PRO A 504 0.94 -23.17 35.44
CA PRO A 504 0.01 -22.47 36.33
C PRO A 504 0.73 -21.60 37.31
N ASN A 505 0.04 -20.56 37.85
CA ASN A 505 0.42 -20.00 39.12
C ASN A 505 -0.15 -20.84 40.29
N LYS A 506 0.28 -20.56 41.55
CA LYS A 506 -0.18 -21.30 42.73
C LYS A 506 -1.71 -21.33 42.84
N LYS A 507 -2.39 -20.20 42.67
CA LYS A 507 -3.85 -20.08 42.75
C LYS A 507 -4.55 -20.86 41.63
N GLU A 508 -4.05 -20.76 40.40
CA GLU A 508 -4.55 -21.52 39.24
C GLU A 508 -4.40 -23.02 39.51
N LEU A 509 -3.23 -23.49 39.97
CA LEU A 509 -3.00 -24.91 40.28
C LEU A 509 -4.01 -25.44 41.29
N PHE A 510 -4.23 -24.71 42.40
CA PHE A 510 -5.16 -25.12 43.44
C PHE A 510 -6.62 -25.13 42.98
N THR A 511 -6.97 -24.25 42.07
CA THR A 511 -8.33 -24.21 41.46
C THR A 511 -8.55 -25.32 40.45
N LEU A 512 -7.54 -25.61 39.62
CA LEU A 512 -7.64 -26.57 38.52
C LEU A 512 -7.53 -28.03 38.96
N VAL A 513 -6.79 -28.26 40.06
CA VAL A 513 -6.58 -29.59 40.68
C VAL A 513 -7.10 -29.56 42.11
N PRO A 514 -8.39 -29.84 42.32
CA PRO A 514 -8.97 -29.84 43.67
C PRO A 514 -8.34 -30.89 44.58
N GLU A 515 -7.93 -32.03 44.02
CA GLU A 515 -7.30 -33.10 44.75
C GLU A 515 -5.86 -32.74 45.18
N GLY A 516 -5.39 -33.30 46.29
CA GLY A 516 -4.07 -33.04 46.86
C GLY A 516 -4.05 -31.75 47.68
N THR A 517 -3.10 -31.63 48.60
CA THR A 517 -2.97 -30.54 49.55
C THR A 517 -1.74 -29.68 49.32
N THR A 518 -0.69 -30.25 48.70
CA THR A 518 0.56 -29.55 48.42
C THR A 518 0.72 -29.29 46.91
N ILE A 519 1.64 -28.39 46.56
CA ILE A 519 1.98 -28.08 45.17
C ILE A 519 2.50 -29.36 44.48
N GLU A 520 3.34 -30.09 45.17
CA GLU A 520 3.97 -31.32 44.70
C GLU A 520 2.92 -32.39 44.41
N GLU A 521 1.97 -32.66 45.32
CA GLU A 521 0.88 -33.62 45.12
C GLU A 521 0.02 -33.27 43.90
N LYS A 522 -0.32 -31.96 43.76
CA LYS A 522 -1.12 -31.47 42.62
C LYS A 522 -0.37 -31.56 41.30
N ALA A 523 0.93 -31.25 41.31
CA ALA A 523 1.78 -31.42 40.12
C ALA A 523 1.91 -32.91 39.72
N GLU A 524 2.02 -33.82 40.69
CA GLU A 524 2.07 -35.24 40.41
C GLU A 524 0.75 -35.77 39.83
N ILE A 525 -0.41 -35.29 40.31
CA ILE A 525 -1.71 -35.62 39.70
C ILE A 525 -1.76 -35.19 38.22
N LEU A 526 -1.26 -34.00 37.87
CA LEU A 526 -1.19 -33.56 36.50
C LEU A 526 -0.23 -34.39 35.64
N ARG A 527 0.92 -34.80 36.21
CA ARG A 527 1.86 -35.68 35.52
C ARG A 527 1.25 -37.08 35.26
N ASN A 528 0.47 -37.60 36.21
CA ASN A 528 -0.26 -38.86 36.06
C ASN A 528 -1.35 -38.77 34.96
N LYS A 529 -1.81 -37.56 34.60
CA LYS A 529 -2.69 -37.32 33.46
C LYS A 529 -1.92 -37.17 32.12
N GLY A 530 -0.59 -37.30 32.13
CA GLY A 530 0.25 -37.33 30.95
C GLY A 530 1.05 -36.06 30.65
N ILE A 531 0.92 -35.00 31.45
CA ILE A 531 1.73 -33.78 31.29
C ILE A 531 3.19 -34.06 31.59
N GLN A 532 4.10 -33.70 30.68
CA GLN A 532 5.52 -34.02 30.85
C GLN A 532 6.18 -33.19 31.95
N ASN A 533 5.95 -31.85 31.93
CA ASN A 533 6.55 -30.92 32.88
C ASN A 533 5.50 -29.97 33.45
N VAL A 534 5.47 -29.82 34.79
CA VAL A 534 4.61 -28.86 35.47
C VAL A 534 5.49 -27.82 36.15
N ILE A 535 5.33 -26.55 35.72
CA ILE A 535 6.10 -25.41 36.24
C ILE A 535 5.15 -24.47 36.98
N VAL A 536 5.22 -24.44 38.32
CA VAL A 536 4.35 -23.60 39.14
C VAL A 536 5.02 -22.29 39.48
N THR A 537 4.44 -21.17 39.05
CA THR A 537 4.96 -19.83 39.37
C THR A 537 4.46 -19.37 40.74
N LEU A 538 5.36 -18.84 41.55
CA LEU A 538 5.13 -18.47 42.98
C LEU A 538 5.34 -16.98 43.27
N GLY A 539 5.33 -16.13 42.24
CA GLY A 539 5.60 -14.69 42.37
C GLY A 539 7.04 -14.44 42.82
N GLU A 540 7.23 -13.68 43.87
CA GLU A 540 8.55 -13.35 44.40
C GLU A 540 9.34 -14.57 44.93
N GLU A 541 8.65 -15.65 45.28
CA GLU A 541 9.28 -16.91 45.72
C GLU A 541 9.86 -17.74 44.51
N GLY A 542 9.77 -17.23 43.28
CA GLY A 542 10.30 -17.88 42.09
C GLY A 542 9.35 -18.91 41.51
N ASN A 543 9.85 -20.12 41.22
CA ASN A 543 9.05 -21.21 40.64
C ASN A 543 9.46 -22.58 41.16
N ARG A 544 8.59 -23.57 40.98
CA ARG A 544 8.86 -25.00 41.23
C ARG A 544 8.57 -25.79 39.97
N ILE A 545 9.46 -26.71 39.63
CA ILE A 545 9.39 -27.57 38.43
C ILE A 545 9.22 -29.01 38.90
#